data_4869ffcc79e199085e537d60e082324d
#
_entry.id   4869ffcc79e199085e537d60e082324d
#
_cell.length_a   1.000
_cell.length_b   1.000
_cell.length_c   1.000
_cell.angle_alpha   90.00
_cell.angle_beta   90.00
_cell.angle_gamma   90.00
#
_symmetry.space_group_name_H-M   'P 1'
#
loop_
_entity.id
_entity.type
_entity.pdbx_description
1 polymer ?
#
loop_
_entity_poly.entity_id
_entity_poly.type
_entity_poly.pdbx_seq_one_letter_code
_entity_poly.pdbx_strand_id
1 'polypeptide(L)'
;MASSIWITLHFLGLFVIISLILRPLNGAFFMAKYRRLTKEQFEELHEEFINFLATQSITGKEWEEIKRVKPEVAEEELDVFSDLIWEGVLNNASYLENISAMQLFLFKVEAAHMKLIVVKTTNEKIDFRTPEGFKWLQKNFAYDEVEFFTANKDFTEDKKGDIFSLIEQGAIITKGNLFVFFDKIVN
;
A
#
# COMPACT_ATOMS: atom_id res chain seq x y z
N MET A 1 -7.70 -13.31 -8.40
CA MET A 1 -6.86 -12.26 -7.77
C MET A 1 -6.30 -12.63 -6.38
N ALA A 2 -6.59 -13.81 -5.85
CA ALA A 2 -6.18 -14.23 -4.50
C ALA A 2 -4.77 -14.84 -4.38
N SER A 3 -4.11 -15.20 -5.49
CA SER A 3 -2.89 -16.02 -5.44
C SER A 3 -1.58 -15.27 -5.14
N SER A 4 -1.58 -13.94 -5.13
CA SER A 4 -0.36 -13.16 -4.84
C SER A 4 -0.19 -12.83 -3.35
N ILE A 5 -1.25 -12.94 -2.56
CA ILE A 5 -1.24 -12.67 -1.11
C ILE A 5 -0.63 -13.84 -0.33
N TRP A 6 -0.80 -15.07 -0.83
CA TRP A 6 -0.36 -16.31 -0.15
C TRP A 6 1.16 -16.46 0.01
N ILE A 7 1.96 -15.92 -0.89
CA ILE A 7 3.43 -16.01 -0.81
C ILE A 7 3.98 -15.06 0.28
N THR A 8 3.27 -13.97 0.57
CA THR A 8 3.66 -12.97 1.56
C THR A 8 3.46 -13.47 3.00
N LEU A 9 2.49 -14.32 3.23
CA LEU A 9 2.10 -14.80 4.57
C LEU A 9 3.11 -15.75 5.23
N HIS A 10 3.87 -16.54 4.46
CA HIS A 10 4.89 -17.42 5.02
C HIS A 10 6.09 -16.68 5.62
N PHE A 11 6.40 -15.46 5.12
CA PHE A 11 7.42 -14.59 5.71
C PHE A 11 6.90 -13.76 6.91
N LEU A 12 5.59 -13.56 7.02
CA LEU A 12 4.98 -12.82 8.14
C LEU A 12 5.17 -13.54 9.48
N GLY A 13 5.12 -14.87 9.52
CA GLY A 13 5.27 -15.64 10.74
C GLY A 13 6.57 -15.39 11.52
N LEU A 14 7.66 -15.14 10.79
CA LEU A 14 8.97 -14.89 11.43
C LEU A 14 9.09 -13.44 11.95
N PHE A 15 8.46 -12.48 11.29
CA PHE A 15 8.48 -11.07 11.68
C PHE A 15 7.59 -10.78 12.90
N VAL A 16 6.47 -11.50 13.02
CA VAL A 16 5.56 -11.42 14.18
C VAL A 16 6.26 -11.85 15.45
N ILE A 17 7.05 -12.94 15.41
CA ILE A 17 7.79 -13.43 16.59
C ILE A 17 8.81 -12.41 17.08
N ILE A 18 9.48 -11.69 16.18
CA ILE A 18 10.49 -10.68 16.55
C ILE A 18 9.84 -9.42 17.13
N SER A 19 8.69 -8.99 16.61
CA SER A 19 7.95 -7.83 17.13
C SER A 19 7.34 -8.09 18.50
N LEU A 20 6.91 -9.33 18.79
CA LEU A 20 6.36 -9.74 20.08
C LEU A 20 7.43 -9.82 21.21
N ILE A 21 8.66 -10.20 20.86
CA ILE A 21 9.78 -10.28 21.84
C ILE A 21 10.25 -8.89 22.29
N LEU A 22 9.99 -7.85 21.48
CA LEU A 22 10.39 -6.47 21.74
C LEU A 22 9.28 -5.59 22.36
N ARG A 23 8.12 -6.15 22.72
CA ARG A 23 7.12 -5.37 23.46
C ARG A 23 7.69 -4.94 24.82
N PRO A 24 7.85 -3.65 25.07
CA PRO A 24 8.24 -3.20 26.42
C PRO A 24 7.10 -3.57 27.39
N LEU A 25 7.42 -4.30 28.44
CA LEU A 25 6.52 -4.68 29.53
C LEU A 25 6.00 -3.47 30.35
N ASN A 26 6.36 -2.28 29.99
CA ASN A 26 5.99 -1.04 30.67
C ASN A 26 5.11 -0.22 29.74
N GLY A 27 3.80 -0.24 29.96
CA GLY A 27 2.79 0.76 29.60
C GLY A 27 3.08 1.87 28.59
N ALA A 28 3.99 1.64 27.63
CA ALA A 28 4.21 2.56 26.51
C ALA A 28 2.99 2.47 25.60
N PHE A 29 2.29 3.56 25.46
CA PHE A 29 1.15 3.71 24.57
C PHE A 29 1.61 3.34 23.15
N PHE A 30 1.01 2.31 22.57
CA PHE A 30 1.29 1.94 21.18
C PHE A 30 0.77 3.06 20.28
N MET A 31 1.66 3.68 19.52
CA MET A 31 1.26 4.61 18.46
C MET A 31 1.32 3.89 17.12
N ALA A 32 0.17 3.73 16.48
CA ALA A 32 0.09 3.17 15.14
C ALA A 32 1.01 3.95 14.18
N LYS A 33 1.80 3.22 13.40
CA LYS A 33 2.70 3.82 12.40
C LYS A 33 1.94 4.21 11.14
N TYR A 34 0.92 3.42 10.80
CA TYR A 34 0.10 3.59 9.61
C TYR A 34 -1.37 3.77 10.03
N ARG A 35 -2.21 4.12 9.07
CA ARG A 35 -3.66 4.14 9.32
C ARG A 35 -4.18 2.74 9.58
N ARG A 36 -5.18 2.63 10.44
CA ARG A 36 -5.91 1.38 10.65
C ARG A 36 -6.57 0.92 9.36
N LEU A 37 -6.62 -0.38 9.15
CA LEU A 37 -7.38 -1.00 8.08
C LEU A 37 -8.87 -0.64 8.22
N THR A 38 -9.58 -0.56 7.09
CA THR A 38 -11.02 -0.34 7.11
C THR A 38 -11.74 -1.62 7.56
N LYS A 39 -13.01 -1.48 7.93
CA LYS A 39 -13.84 -2.64 8.31
C LYS A 39 -13.88 -3.71 7.22
N GLU A 40 -14.04 -3.28 5.96
CA GLU A 40 -14.07 -4.16 4.80
C GLU A 40 -12.74 -4.92 4.63
N GLN A 41 -11.61 -4.24 4.86
CA GLN A 41 -10.28 -4.86 4.83
C GLN A 41 -10.11 -5.88 5.95
N PHE A 42 -10.60 -5.59 7.17
CA PHE A 42 -10.61 -6.58 8.25
C PHE A 42 -11.49 -7.78 7.95
N GLU A 43 -12.65 -7.58 7.30
CA GLU A 43 -13.54 -8.68 6.87
C GLU A 43 -12.86 -9.56 5.81
N GLU A 44 -12.13 -8.97 4.87
CA GLU A 44 -11.34 -9.70 3.87
C GLU A 44 -10.15 -10.45 4.47
N LEU A 45 -9.57 -9.94 5.55
CA LEU A 45 -8.38 -10.48 6.23
C LEU A 45 -8.72 -11.17 7.56
N HIS A 46 -9.97 -11.66 7.72
CA HIS A 46 -10.41 -12.21 9.01
C HIS A 46 -9.64 -13.46 9.42
N GLU A 47 -9.24 -14.32 8.47
CA GLU A 47 -8.43 -15.51 8.76
C GLU A 47 -7.03 -15.14 9.23
N GLU A 48 -6.42 -14.15 8.60
CA GLU A 48 -5.13 -13.61 8.99
C GLU A 48 -5.17 -12.97 10.37
N PHE A 49 -6.26 -12.27 10.69
CA PHE A 49 -6.46 -11.69 12.01
C PHE A 49 -6.62 -12.76 13.10
N ILE A 50 -7.37 -13.83 12.83
CA ILE A 50 -7.47 -14.97 13.74
C ILE A 50 -6.10 -15.59 13.98
N ASN A 51 -5.31 -15.80 12.93
CA ASN A 51 -3.97 -16.34 13.04
C ASN A 51 -3.05 -15.40 13.83
N PHE A 52 -3.16 -14.09 13.62
CA PHE A 52 -2.43 -13.08 14.38
C PHE A 52 -2.75 -13.17 15.87
N LEU A 53 -4.04 -13.23 16.28
CA LEU A 53 -4.44 -13.41 17.68
C LEU A 53 -3.93 -14.73 18.26
N ALA A 54 -3.97 -15.80 17.47
CA ALA A 54 -3.47 -17.12 17.91
C ALA A 54 -1.96 -17.10 18.20
N THR A 55 -1.16 -16.31 17.44
CA THR A 55 0.28 -16.16 17.75
C THR A 55 0.53 -15.49 19.11
N GLN A 56 -0.43 -14.72 19.60
CA GLN A 56 -0.41 -14.06 20.90
C GLN A 56 -1.10 -14.91 21.99
N SER A 57 -1.47 -16.17 21.67
CA SER A 57 -2.22 -17.06 22.56
C SER A 57 -3.60 -16.52 22.96
N ILE A 58 -4.19 -15.65 22.15
CA ILE A 58 -5.54 -15.13 22.37
C ILE A 58 -6.54 -16.01 21.61
N THR A 59 -7.41 -16.69 22.34
CA THR A 59 -8.50 -17.46 21.77
C THR A 59 -9.68 -16.57 21.38
N GLY A 60 -10.57 -17.05 20.51
CA GLY A 60 -11.77 -16.29 20.13
C GLY A 60 -12.64 -15.89 21.34
N LYS A 61 -12.74 -16.75 22.37
CA LYS A 61 -13.46 -16.43 23.60
C LYS A 61 -12.78 -15.31 24.41
N GLU A 62 -11.47 -15.36 24.51
CA GLU A 62 -10.69 -14.30 25.17
C GLU A 62 -10.76 -12.99 24.39
N TRP A 63 -10.75 -13.05 23.07
CA TRP A 63 -10.91 -11.87 22.22
C TRP A 63 -12.28 -11.17 22.46
N GLU A 64 -13.37 -11.93 22.55
CA GLU A 64 -14.69 -11.37 22.89
C GLU A 64 -14.69 -10.74 24.29
N GLU A 65 -14.00 -11.36 25.25
CA GLU A 65 -13.86 -10.82 26.61
C GLU A 65 -13.00 -9.54 26.62
N ILE A 66 -11.89 -9.50 25.87
CA ILE A 66 -11.04 -8.30 25.74
C ILE A 66 -11.85 -7.14 25.17
N LYS A 67 -12.59 -7.36 24.08
CA LYS A 67 -13.45 -6.32 23.49
C LYS A 67 -14.47 -5.76 24.49
N ARG A 68 -14.97 -6.60 25.40
CA ARG A 68 -16.00 -6.22 26.37
C ARG A 68 -15.44 -5.49 27.59
N VAL A 69 -14.28 -5.95 28.12
CA VAL A 69 -13.75 -5.53 29.42
C VAL A 69 -12.61 -4.53 29.28
N LYS A 70 -11.86 -4.61 28.19
CA LYS A 70 -10.66 -3.79 27.92
C LYS A 70 -10.66 -3.31 26.44
N PRO A 71 -11.65 -2.51 26.04
CA PRO A 71 -11.78 -2.09 24.66
C PRO A 71 -10.53 -1.37 24.12
N GLU A 72 -9.79 -0.68 24.96
CA GLU A 72 -8.51 -0.03 24.61
C GLU A 72 -7.46 -1.05 24.16
N VAL A 73 -7.40 -2.23 24.79
CA VAL A 73 -6.49 -3.31 24.39
C VAL A 73 -6.94 -3.91 23.06
N ALA A 74 -8.26 -4.05 22.85
CA ALA A 74 -8.78 -4.50 21.56
C ALA A 74 -8.42 -3.54 20.42
N GLU A 75 -8.53 -2.24 20.65
CA GLU A 75 -8.15 -1.21 19.69
C GLU A 75 -6.64 -1.26 19.38
N GLU A 76 -5.79 -1.42 20.41
CA GLU A 76 -4.35 -1.59 20.22
C GLU A 76 -4.02 -2.82 19.34
N GLU A 77 -4.69 -3.96 19.54
CA GLU A 77 -4.46 -5.16 18.72
C GLU A 77 -4.87 -4.96 17.26
N LEU A 78 -5.97 -4.21 17.02
CA LEU A 78 -6.37 -3.84 15.65
C LEU A 78 -5.33 -2.94 14.98
N ASP A 79 -4.74 -2.00 15.72
CA ASP A 79 -3.68 -1.11 15.21
C ASP A 79 -2.40 -1.89 14.92
N VAL A 80 -1.97 -2.77 15.82
CA VAL A 80 -0.79 -3.63 15.63
C VAL A 80 -0.96 -4.53 14.41
N PHE A 81 -2.13 -5.14 14.26
CA PHE A 81 -2.42 -5.94 13.07
C PHE A 81 -2.40 -5.11 11.79
N SER A 82 -2.98 -3.91 11.82
CA SER A 82 -2.98 -3.01 10.68
C SER A 82 -1.57 -2.62 10.27
N ASP A 83 -0.71 -2.26 11.21
CA ASP A 83 0.69 -1.94 10.95
C ASP A 83 1.44 -3.14 10.35
N LEU A 84 1.19 -4.34 10.85
CA LEU A 84 1.78 -5.57 10.32
C LEU A 84 1.39 -5.81 8.85
N ILE A 85 0.12 -5.65 8.51
CA ILE A 85 -0.36 -5.79 7.13
C ILE A 85 0.29 -4.73 6.23
N TRP A 86 0.32 -3.46 6.66
CA TRP A 86 0.95 -2.39 5.90
C TRP A 86 2.45 -2.64 5.70
N GLU A 87 3.18 -3.05 6.73
CA GLU A 87 4.60 -3.39 6.61
C GLU A 87 4.84 -4.46 5.54
N GLY A 88 3.99 -5.50 5.49
CA GLY A 88 4.05 -6.55 4.48
C GLY A 88 3.75 -6.05 3.07
N VAL A 89 2.71 -5.25 2.91
CA VAL A 89 2.29 -4.67 1.63
C VAL A 89 3.34 -3.73 1.08
N LEU A 90 3.86 -2.80 1.91
CA LEU A 90 4.84 -1.80 1.51
C LEU A 90 6.21 -2.42 1.19
N ASN A 91 6.57 -3.51 1.87
CA ASN A 91 7.81 -4.23 1.59
C ASN A 91 7.83 -4.85 0.19
N ASN A 92 6.67 -5.21 -0.36
CA ASN A 92 6.52 -5.85 -1.66
C ASN A 92 6.08 -4.87 -2.77
N ALA A 93 5.82 -3.61 -2.44
CA ALA A 93 5.42 -2.60 -3.40
C ALA A 93 6.56 -2.31 -4.38
N SER A 94 6.33 -2.60 -5.65
CA SER A 94 7.29 -2.34 -6.73
C SER A 94 6.83 -1.22 -7.66
N TYR A 95 5.53 -1.03 -7.80
CA TYR A 95 4.94 0.01 -8.64
C TYR A 95 3.70 0.60 -7.98
N LEU A 96 3.51 1.92 -8.16
CA LEU A 96 2.29 2.62 -7.77
C LEU A 96 1.81 3.48 -8.94
N GLU A 97 0.52 3.75 -8.95
CA GLU A 97 -0.14 4.58 -9.94
C GLU A 97 -1.14 5.52 -9.25
N ASN A 98 -1.13 6.79 -9.64
CA ASN A 98 -2.17 7.74 -9.26
C ASN A 98 -2.73 8.34 -10.55
N ILE A 99 -4.02 8.13 -10.81
CA ILE A 99 -4.70 8.51 -12.05
C ILE A 99 -5.73 9.59 -11.74
N SER A 100 -5.51 10.76 -12.32
CA SER A 100 -6.49 11.86 -12.34
C SER A 100 -7.09 12.03 -13.74
N ALA A 101 -8.01 12.99 -13.89
CA ALA A 101 -8.67 13.22 -15.17
C ALA A 101 -7.66 13.52 -16.30
N MET A 102 -6.64 14.32 -16.02
CA MET A 102 -5.71 14.82 -17.03
C MET A 102 -4.26 14.38 -16.81
N GLN A 103 -3.97 13.58 -15.77
CA GLN A 103 -2.62 13.19 -15.42
C GLN A 103 -2.57 11.74 -14.90
N LEU A 104 -1.50 11.04 -15.31
CA LEU A 104 -1.07 9.77 -14.74
C LEU A 104 0.25 10.02 -14.02
N PHE A 105 0.34 9.62 -12.77
CA PHE A 105 1.59 9.54 -12.01
C PHE A 105 1.94 8.07 -11.86
N LEU A 106 3.03 7.65 -12.48
CA LEU A 106 3.46 6.25 -12.54
C LEU A 106 4.78 6.13 -11.80
N PHE A 107 4.80 5.39 -10.71
CA PHE A 107 5.96 5.24 -9.86
C PHE A 107 6.55 3.84 -9.98
N LYS A 108 7.88 3.77 -10.01
CA LYS A 108 8.64 2.51 -9.83
C LYS A 108 9.50 2.63 -8.59
N VAL A 109 9.31 1.71 -7.67
CA VAL A 109 10.06 1.62 -6.42
C VAL A 109 11.32 0.79 -6.66
N GLU A 110 12.49 1.42 -6.60
CA GLU A 110 13.78 0.75 -6.68
C GLU A 110 14.42 0.61 -5.29
N ALA A 111 15.64 0.12 -5.21
CA ALA A 111 16.29 -0.12 -3.91
C ALA A 111 16.51 1.17 -3.12
N ALA A 112 17.10 2.18 -3.73
CA ALA A 112 17.50 3.43 -3.09
C ALA A 112 16.65 4.64 -3.47
N HIS A 113 15.93 4.59 -4.58
CA HIS A 113 15.16 5.72 -5.09
C HIS A 113 13.86 5.28 -5.76
N MET A 114 13.00 6.22 -6.02
CA MET A 114 11.77 6.06 -6.75
C MET A 114 11.86 6.79 -8.08
N LYS A 115 11.51 6.12 -9.18
CA LYS A 115 11.35 6.73 -10.50
C LYS A 115 9.91 7.15 -10.68
N LEU A 116 9.71 8.29 -11.31
CA LEU A 116 8.40 8.83 -11.66
C LEU A 116 8.34 9.10 -13.15
N ILE A 117 7.26 8.67 -13.78
CA ILE A 117 6.82 9.13 -15.10
C ILE A 117 5.47 9.83 -14.90
N VAL A 118 5.36 11.06 -15.36
CA VAL A 118 4.09 11.78 -15.44
C VAL A 118 3.67 11.86 -16.89
N VAL A 119 2.45 11.46 -17.17
CA VAL A 119 1.79 11.64 -18.47
C VAL A 119 0.66 12.63 -18.26
N LYS A 120 0.67 13.73 -19.00
CA LYS A 120 -0.33 14.79 -18.87
C LYS A 120 -0.95 15.09 -20.22
N THR A 121 -2.26 15.36 -20.27
CA THR A 121 -2.91 15.90 -21.46
C THR A 121 -3.36 17.33 -21.23
N THR A 122 -3.27 18.15 -22.30
CA THR A 122 -3.82 19.50 -22.34
C THR A 122 -5.26 19.51 -22.89
N ASN A 123 -5.76 18.37 -23.36
CA ASN A 123 -7.10 18.23 -23.91
C ASN A 123 -8.14 18.00 -22.81
N GLU A 124 -8.87 19.04 -22.43
CA GLU A 124 -9.88 19.01 -21.36
C GLU A 124 -11.08 18.08 -21.65
N LYS A 125 -11.24 17.59 -22.88
CA LYS A 125 -12.30 16.65 -23.25
C LYS A 125 -11.95 15.20 -22.90
N ILE A 126 -10.71 14.96 -22.52
CA ILE A 126 -10.19 13.63 -22.20
C ILE A 126 -10.13 13.43 -20.69
N ASP A 127 -10.66 12.31 -20.23
CA ASP A 127 -10.55 11.89 -18.82
C ASP A 127 -9.88 10.52 -18.74
N PHE A 128 -8.65 10.48 -18.27
CA PHE A 128 -7.85 9.24 -18.15
C PHE A 128 -8.43 8.21 -17.17
N ARG A 129 -9.37 8.61 -16.31
CA ARG A 129 -10.08 7.70 -15.39
C ARG A 129 -11.13 6.86 -16.11
N THR A 130 -11.48 7.22 -17.35
CA THR A 130 -12.47 6.51 -18.16
C THR A 130 -11.80 5.56 -19.17
N PRO A 131 -12.45 4.43 -19.52
CA PRO A 131 -11.95 3.54 -20.57
C PRO A 131 -11.74 4.26 -21.92
N GLU A 132 -12.58 5.22 -22.25
CA GLU A 132 -12.54 6.00 -23.49
C GLU A 132 -11.32 6.93 -23.50
N GLY A 133 -11.09 7.67 -22.40
CA GLY A 133 -9.94 8.54 -22.27
C GLY A 133 -8.63 7.76 -22.27
N PHE A 134 -8.61 6.59 -21.64
CA PHE A 134 -7.45 5.72 -21.67
C PHE A 134 -7.16 5.15 -23.08
N LYS A 135 -8.19 4.72 -23.81
CA LYS A 135 -8.06 4.29 -25.21
C LYS A 135 -7.58 5.43 -26.11
N TRP A 136 -8.05 6.65 -25.86
CA TRP A 136 -7.57 7.83 -26.56
C TRP A 136 -6.07 8.03 -26.32
N LEU A 137 -5.61 8.00 -25.09
CA LEU A 137 -4.20 8.13 -24.73
C LEU A 137 -3.34 7.07 -25.45
N GLN A 138 -3.76 5.82 -25.46
CA GLN A 138 -3.03 4.73 -26.13
C GLN A 138 -2.82 4.97 -27.64
N LYS A 139 -3.72 5.72 -28.29
CA LYS A 139 -3.64 6.03 -29.72
C LYS A 139 -2.92 7.34 -30.02
N ASN A 140 -2.92 8.25 -29.07
CA ASN A 140 -2.53 9.64 -29.30
C ASN A 140 -1.35 10.10 -28.41
N PHE A 141 -0.66 9.20 -27.75
CA PHE A 141 0.46 9.55 -26.85
C PHE A 141 1.61 10.30 -27.55
N ALA A 142 1.71 10.24 -28.88
CA ALA A 142 2.72 10.93 -29.66
C ALA A 142 2.29 12.34 -30.16
N TYR A 143 1.09 12.82 -29.79
CA TYR A 143 0.59 14.13 -30.19
C TYR A 143 1.06 15.23 -29.23
N ASP A 144 1.14 16.45 -29.72
CA ASP A 144 1.54 17.63 -28.96
C ASP A 144 0.66 17.93 -27.73
N GLU A 145 -0.56 17.36 -27.72
CA GLU A 145 -1.50 17.45 -26.57
C GLU A 145 -1.09 16.56 -25.38
N VAL A 146 -0.09 15.68 -25.55
CA VAL A 146 0.38 14.77 -24.50
C VAL A 146 1.81 15.13 -24.14
N GLU A 147 2.00 15.49 -22.88
CA GLU A 147 3.29 15.85 -22.32
C GLU A 147 3.82 14.75 -21.40
N PHE A 148 5.13 14.50 -21.43
CA PHE A 148 5.81 13.53 -20.57
C PHE A 148 6.83 14.24 -19.70
N PHE A 149 6.88 13.86 -18.44
CA PHE A 149 7.89 14.29 -17.49
C PHE A 149 8.46 13.09 -16.76
N THR A 150 9.74 13.10 -16.48
CA THR A 150 10.41 12.06 -15.68
C THR A 150 11.15 12.69 -14.52
N ALA A 151 11.17 12.00 -13.39
CA ALA A 151 11.94 12.41 -12.22
C ALA A 151 12.43 11.17 -11.45
N ASN A 152 13.50 11.38 -10.69
CA ASN A 152 13.98 10.44 -9.69
C ASN A 152 14.01 11.13 -8.33
N LYS A 153 13.64 10.42 -7.28
CA LYS A 153 13.71 10.90 -5.90
C LYS A 153 14.31 9.81 -5.02
N ASP A 154 15.38 10.13 -4.32
CA ASP A 154 15.92 9.24 -3.29
C ASP A 154 14.91 9.11 -2.14
N PHE A 155 14.85 7.92 -1.55
CA PHE A 155 14.05 7.71 -0.36
C PHE A 155 14.69 8.42 0.84
N THR A 156 13.83 8.82 1.78
CA THR A 156 14.26 9.18 3.13
C THR A 156 14.75 7.92 3.88
N GLU A 157 15.14 8.06 5.13
CA GLU A 157 15.48 6.92 5.99
C GLU A 157 14.28 5.96 6.19
N ASP A 158 13.04 6.45 6.10
CA ASP A 158 11.81 5.66 6.14
C ASP A 158 11.20 5.45 4.74
N LYS A 159 11.84 4.63 3.93
CA LYS A 159 11.35 4.25 2.60
C LYS A 159 9.87 3.83 2.59
N LYS A 160 9.44 3.06 3.60
CA LYS A 160 8.04 2.58 3.67
C LYS A 160 7.08 3.72 3.96
N GLY A 161 7.46 4.65 4.83
CA GLY A 161 6.70 5.88 5.08
C GLY A 161 6.57 6.74 3.84
N ASP A 162 7.63 6.87 3.02
CA ASP A 162 7.57 7.57 1.74
C ASP A 162 6.56 6.93 0.77
N ILE A 163 6.57 5.59 0.66
CA ILE A 163 5.61 4.85 -0.19
C ILE A 163 4.19 5.00 0.36
N PHE A 164 4.02 4.85 1.67
CA PHE A 164 2.70 4.99 2.33
C PHE A 164 2.12 6.39 2.12
N SER A 165 2.95 7.43 2.19
CA SER A 165 2.53 8.81 1.91
C SER A 165 1.94 8.99 0.51
N LEU A 166 2.43 8.28 -0.51
CA LEU A 166 1.81 8.28 -1.84
C LEU A 166 0.45 7.60 -1.84
N ILE A 167 0.29 6.51 -1.08
CA ILE A 167 -1.01 5.83 -0.94
C ILE A 167 -2.03 6.74 -0.25
N GLU A 168 -1.62 7.48 0.77
CA GLU A 168 -2.46 8.49 1.42
C GLU A 168 -2.88 9.62 0.46
N GLN A 169 -2.06 9.92 -0.54
CA GLN A 169 -2.36 10.87 -1.62
C GLN A 169 -3.19 10.26 -2.76
N GLY A 170 -3.64 9.02 -2.61
CA GLY A 170 -4.53 8.34 -3.56
C GLY A 170 -3.81 7.47 -4.59
N ALA A 171 -2.51 7.20 -4.43
CA ALA A 171 -1.85 6.20 -5.26
C ALA A 171 -2.27 4.78 -4.86
N ILE A 172 -2.33 3.89 -5.84
CA ILE A 172 -2.61 2.47 -5.65
C ILE A 172 -1.40 1.63 -6.06
N ILE A 173 -1.16 0.54 -5.35
CA ILE A 173 -0.11 -0.43 -5.71
C ILE A 173 -0.59 -1.25 -6.90
N THR A 174 0.25 -1.37 -7.92
CA THR A 174 -0.07 -2.07 -9.18
C THR A 174 1.03 -3.05 -9.59
N LYS A 175 0.80 -3.72 -10.72
CA LYS A 175 1.83 -4.57 -11.37
C LYS A 175 2.79 -3.76 -12.25
N GLY A 176 2.59 -2.45 -12.39
CA GLY A 176 3.44 -1.54 -13.14
C GLY A 176 3.31 -1.62 -14.66
N ASN A 177 2.22 -2.18 -15.19
CA ASN A 177 2.03 -2.32 -16.64
C ASN A 177 2.11 -0.98 -17.37
N LEU A 178 1.53 0.07 -16.79
CA LEU A 178 1.57 1.41 -17.36
C LEU A 178 2.97 2.00 -17.27
N PHE A 179 3.64 1.87 -16.12
CA PHE A 179 5.01 2.33 -15.98
C PHE A 179 5.91 1.70 -17.06
N VAL A 180 5.89 0.37 -17.19
CA VAL A 180 6.72 -0.37 -18.16
C VAL A 180 6.39 0.01 -19.61
N PHE A 181 5.13 0.31 -19.89
CA PHE A 181 4.73 0.78 -21.23
C PHE A 181 5.32 2.15 -21.54
N PHE A 182 5.12 3.14 -20.65
CA PHE A 182 5.59 4.50 -20.88
C PHE A 182 7.11 4.66 -20.72
N ASP A 183 7.75 3.85 -19.90
CA ASP A 183 9.22 3.85 -19.76
C ASP A 183 9.93 3.59 -21.10
N LYS A 184 9.36 2.74 -21.96
CA LYS A 184 9.87 2.49 -23.32
C LYS A 184 9.67 3.65 -24.30
N ILE A 185 8.81 4.60 -23.96
CA ILE A 185 8.51 5.76 -24.80
C ILE A 185 9.41 6.94 -24.44
N VAL A 186 9.70 7.08 -23.13
CA VAL A 186 10.44 8.24 -22.60
C VAL A 186 11.93 7.98 -22.43
N ASN A 187 12.39 6.73 -22.46
CA ASN A 187 13.78 6.28 -22.41
C ASN A 187 14.13 5.39 -23.60
#